data_b6473877819b42b936b38008a19777ed
#
_entry.id   b6473877819b42b936b38008a19777ed
#
_cell.length_a   1.000
_cell.length_b   1.000
_cell.length_c   1.000
_cell.angle_alpha   90.00
_cell.angle_beta   90.00
_cell.angle_gamma   90.00
#
_symmetry.space_group_name_H-M   'P 1'
#
loop_
_entity.id
_entity.type
_entity.pdbx_description
1 polymer ?
#
loop_
_entity_poly.entity_id
_entity_poly.type
_entity_poly.pdbx_seq_one_letter_code
_entity_poly.pdbx_strand_id
1 'polypeptide(L)'
;MEQIFSKLNFITNGEGFTDITNDLNLFIQKSNFDSGIFCLTSLHTSCSLTINENADPNVLKDLEKFIKSIVPYNCYTSLSKEREEIYYEHFQEGEDDMPAHIKTALTNTNLSLSFQKGRLILGTWQAIYLWEHRFSTKKRSISVHIIGEKKSSIYNSKQSQ
;
A
#
# COMPACT_ATOMS: atom_id res chain seq x y z
N MET A 1 -5.75 13.69 23.00
CA MET A 1 -5.13 13.00 21.83
C MET A 1 -4.77 11.60 22.28
N GLU A 2 -5.19 10.60 21.55
CA GLU A 2 -4.94 9.18 21.83
C GLU A 2 -4.24 8.53 20.63
N GLN A 3 -3.71 7.32 20.84
CA GLN A 3 -3.07 6.58 19.76
C GLN A 3 -3.35 5.08 19.87
N ILE A 4 -3.35 4.41 18.73
CA ILE A 4 -3.48 2.96 18.62
C ILE A 4 -2.44 2.46 17.62
N PHE A 5 -1.74 1.38 17.99
CA PHE A 5 -0.90 0.58 17.09
C PHE A 5 -1.61 -0.74 16.81
N SER A 6 -1.57 -1.17 15.57
CA SER A 6 -2.12 -2.45 15.15
C SER A 6 -1.40 -2.98 13.92
N LYS A 7 -1.79 -4.18 13.48
CA LYS A 7 -1.30 -4.81 12.28
C LYS A 7 -2.46 -5.42 11.49
N LEU A 8 -2.59 -5.04 10.24
CA LEU A 8 -3.53 -5.62 9.29
C LEU A 8 -2.80 -6.61 8.38
N ASN A 9 -3.48 -7.68 8.01
CA ASN A 9 -2.92 -8.70 7.11
C ASN A 9 -3.81 -8.83 5.89
N PHE A 10 -3.17 -8.87 4.72
CA PHE A 10 -3.80 -9.01 3.43
C PHE A 10 -3.19 -10.21 2.69
N ILE A 11 -4.00 -10.87 1.87
CA ILE A 11 -3.54 -11.91 0.95
C ILE A 11 -3.53 -11.30 -0.44
N THR A 12 -2.39 -11.36 -1.11
CA THR A 12 -2.23 -10.95 -2.50
C THR A 12 -2.25 -12.17 -3.41
N ASN A 13 -2.64 -12.02 -4.66
CA ASN A 13 -2.75 -13.12 -5.62
C ASN A 13 -1.66 -13.07 -6.71
N GLY A 14 -0.43 -12.71 -6.31
CA GLY A 14 0.67 -12.43 -7.22
C GLY A 14 0.77 -10.95 -7.55
N GLU A 15 1.62 -10.60 -8.54
CA GLU A 15 1.86 -9.21 -8.92
C GLU A 15 0.57 -8.46 -9.24
N GLY A 16 0.53 -7.21 -8.81
CA GLY A 16 -0.57 -6.30 -9.08
C GLY A 16 -1.07 -5.57 -7.84
N PHE A 17 -2.19 -4.90 -8.00
CA PHE A 17 -2.78 -4.01 -7.02
C PHE A 17 -3.95 -4.67 -6.28
N THR A 18 -3.97 -4.54 -4.97
CA THR A 18 -5.11 -4.90 -4.11
C THR A 18 -5.64 -3.63 -3.46
N ASP A 19 -6.89 -3.25 -3.75
CA ASP A 19 -7.54 -2.11 -3.08
C ASP A 19 -7.82 -2.49 -1.62
N ILE A 20 -7.22 -1.74 -0.70
CA ILE A 20 -7.36 -1.93 0.75
C ILE A 20 -8.13 -0.78 1.42
N THR A 21 -8.68 0.14 0.65
CA THR A 21 -9.32 1.38 1.13
C THR A 21 -10.45 1.10 2.11
N ASN A 22 -11.32 0.14 1.76
CA ASN A 22 -12.47 -0.19 2.60
C ASN A 22 -12.05 -0.85 3.92
N ASP A 23 -11.06 -1.72 3.91
CA ASP A 23 -10.54 -2.37 5.12
C ASP A 23 -9.95 -1.33 6.08
N LEU A 24 -9.21 -0.34 5.54
CA LEU A 24 -8.63 0.75 6.31
C LEU A 24 -9.73 1.64 6.92
N ASN A 25 -10.75 2.01 6.16
CA ASN A 25 -11.89 2.79 6.66
C ASN A 25 -12.65 2.02 7.75
N LEU A 26 -12.88 0.72 7.57
CA LEU A 26 -13.52 -0.13 8.59
C LEU A 26 -12.68 -0.20 9.87
N PHE A 27 -11.35 -0.28 9.75
CA PHE A 27 -10.47 -0.26 10.91
C PHE A 27 -10.58 1.06 11.68
N ILE A 28 -10.55 2.22 10.99
CA ILE A 28 -10.72 3.54 11.62
C ILE A 28 -12.08 3.62 12.34
N GLN A 29 -13.15 3.19 11.68
CA GLN A 29 -14.51 3.20 12.29
C GLN A 29 -14.60 2.36 13.56
N LYS A 30 -14.03 1.15 13.53
CA LYS A 30 -13.99 0.24 14.69
C LYS A 30 -13.11 0.75 15.83
N SER A 31 -12.12 1.55 15.54
CA SER A 31 -11.19 2.12 16.52
C SER A 31 -11.79 3.26 17.34
N ASN A 32 -13.00 3.72 16.98
CA ASN A 32 -13.74 4.80 17.63
C ASN A 32 -13.04 6.16 17.61
N PHE A 33 -12.16 6.42 16.64
CA PHE A 33 -11.60 7.72 16.39
C PHE A 33 -12.51 8.54 15.47
N ASP A 34 -12.59 9.85 15.72
CA ASP A 34 -13.32 10.81 14.88
C ASP A 34 -12.40 11.44 13.83
N SER A 35 -11.25 11.93 14.27
CA SER A 35 -10.31 12.64 13.40
C SER A 35 -8.86 12.40 13.82
N GLY A 36 -7.92 12.58 12.89
CA GLY A 36 -6.51 12.44 13.16
C GLY A 36 -5.67 12.07 11.96
N ILE A 37 -4.52 11.46 12.25
CA ILE A 37 -3.56 10.93 11.28
C ILE A 37 -3.57 9.41 11.34
N PHE A 38 -3.53 8.80 10.19
CA PHE A 38 -3.44 7.36 9.98
C PHE A 38 -2.18 7.04 9.19
N CYS A 39 -1.19 6.45 9.87
CA CYS A 39 0.07 6.06 9.27
C CYS A 39 0.04 4.56 8.95
N LEU A 40 0.46 4.22 7.74
CA LEU A 40 0.61 2.86 7.23
C LEU A 40 2.07 2.58 6.93
N THR A 41 2.55 1.38 7.24
CA THR A 41 3.89 0.92 6.84
C THR A 41 3.83 -0.54 6.42
N SER A 42 4.26 -0.83 5.21
CA SER A 42 4.49 -2.20 4.75
C SER A 42 5.65 -2.81 5.56
N LEU A 43 5.43 -3.99 6.14
CA LEU A 43 6.45 -4.71 6.90
C LEU A 43 7.22 -5.71 6.02
N HIS A 44 7.33 -5.40 4.73
CA HIS A 44 7.98 -6.24 3.72
C HIS A 44 8.84 -5.41 2.77
N THR A 45 9.82 -6.06 2.17
CA THR A 45 10.78 -5.46 1.23
C THR A 45 10.46 -5.78 -0.23
N SER A 46 9.31 -6.40 -0.51
CA SER A 46 8.90 -6.85 -1.86
C SER A 46 7.44 -6.53 -2.18
N CYS A 47 6.85 -5.56 -1.48
CA CYS A 47 5.56 -4.95 -1.81
C CYS A 47 5.54 -3.50 -1.33
N SER A 48 4.67 -2.69 -1.87
CA SER A 48 4.57 -1.26 -1.58
C SER A 48 3.13 -0.79 -1.38
N LEU A 49 2.98 0.48 -1.02
CA LEU A 49 1.70 1.14 -0.83
C LEU A 49 1.61 2.32 -1.80
N THR A 50 0.46 2.55 -2.39
CA THR A 50 0.24 3.72 -3.24
C THR A 50 -1.19 4.24 -3.12
N ILE A 51 -1.35 5.54 -3.37
CA ILE A 51 -2.65 6.15 -3.62
C ILE A 51 -2.72 6.43 -5.12
N ASN A 52 -3.72 5.87 -5.76
CA ASN A 52 -3.88 6.04 -7.20
C ASN A 52 -5.35 6.03 -7.62
N GLU A 53 -5.60 6.22 -8.91
CA GLU A 53 -6.92 6.25 -9.48
C GLU A 53 -7.64 4.90 -9.35
N ASN A 54 -8.94 4.95 -9.04
CA ASN A 54 -9.82 3.79 -8.92
C ASN A 54 -10.97 3.78 -9.94
N ALA A 55 -11.04 4.78 -10.83
CA ALA A 55 -12.13 4.89 -11.80
C ALA A 55 -11.84 4.14 -13.09
N ASP A 56 -10.66 4.32 -13.68
CA ASP A 56 -10.22 3.60 -14.86
C ASP A 56 -9.21 2.50 -14.48
N PRO A 57 -9.59 1.22 -14.61
CA PRO A 57 -8.69 0.10 -14.29
C PRO A 57 -7.46 0.03 -15.21
N ASN A 58 -7.45 0.73 -16.34
CA ASN A 58 -6.31 0.77 -17.24
C ASN A 58 -5.13 1.57 -16.65
N VAL A 59 -5.40 2.53 -15.77
CA VAL A 59 -4.34 3.27 -15.06
C VAL A 59 -3.42 2.30 -14.31
N LEU A 60 -3.98 1.39 -13.52
CA LEU A 60 -3.20 0.41 -12.76
C LEU A 60 -2.48 -0.59 -13.66
N LYS A 61 -3.11 -1.02 -14.76
CA LYS A 61 -2.48 -1.90 -15.76
C LYS A 61 -1.29 -1.23 -16.46
N ASP A 62 -1.41 0.04 -16.78
CA ASP A 62 -0.33 0.77 -17.46
C ASP A 62 0.81 1.09 -16.49
N LEU A 63 0.52 1.40 -15.22
CA LEU A 63 1.52 1.50 -14.17
C LEU A 63 2.30 0.18 -13.99
N GLU A 64 1.60 -0.95 -13.99
CA GLU A 64 2.22 -2.27 -13.88
C GLU A 64 3.15 -2.55 -15.08
N LYS A 65 2.68 -2.29 -16.30
CA LYS A 65 3.51 -2.44 -17.51
C LYS A 65 4.72 -1.52 -17.49
N PHE A 66 4.52 -0.26 -17.08
CA PHE A 66 5.60 0.72 -17.02
C PHE A 66 6.68 0.30 -16.04
N ILE A 67 6.31 -0.07 -14.80
CA ILE A 67 7.29 -0.49 -13.79
C ILE A 67 8.04 -1.75 -14.23
N LYS A 68 7.37 -2.71 -14.90
CA LYS A 68 8.00 -3.90 -15.47
C LYS A 68 9.00 -3.56 -16.58
N SER A 69 8.75 -2.50 -17.34
CA SER A 69 9.66 -2.08 -18.41
C SER A 69 10.95 -1.47 -17.90
N ILE A 70 10.93 -0.80 -16.75
CA ILE A 70 12.11 -0.17 -16.15
C ILE A 70 12.81 -1.06 -15.13
N VAL A 71 12.12 -2.08 -14.62
CA VAL A 71 12.65 -3.08 -13.69
C VAL A 71 12.38 -4.47 -14.25
N PRO A 72 13.14 -4.90 -15.26
CA PRO A 72 12.96 -6.21 -15.89
C PRO A 72 13.41 -7.34 -14.96
N TYR A 73 12.96 -8.57 -15.24
CA TYR A 73 13.39 -9.77 -14.57
C TYR A 73 14.76 -10.23 -15.10
N ASN A 74 15.49 -10.98 -14.31
CA ASN A 74 16.79 -11.58 -14.62
C ASN A 74 17.95 -10.60 -14.78
N CYS A 75 17.83 -9.62 -15.64
CA CYS A 75 18.89 -8.64 -15.92
C CYS A 75 18.30 -7.30 -16.36
N TYR A 76 19.13 -6.28 -16.34
CA TYR A 76 18.82 -4.96 -16.88
C TYR A 76 19.95 -4.45 -17.77
N THR A 77 19.62 -3.60 -18.72
CA THR A 77 20.64 -2.94 -19.57
C THR A 77 21.19 -1.72 -18.83
N SER A 78 22.51 -1.64 -18.68
CA SER A 78 23.13 -0.48 -18.04
C SER A 78 22.85 0.80 -18.83
N LEU A 79 22.80 1.92 -18.14
CA LEU A 79 22.68 3.25 -18.76
C LEU A 79 24.03 3.78 -19.26
N SER A 80 25.13 3.00 -19.14
CA SER A 80 26.43 3.32 -19.69
C SER A 80 26.40 3.36 -21.23
N LYS A 81 27.43 3.92 -21.82
CA LYS A 81 27.55 3.98 -23.29
C LYS A 81 27.59 2.60 -23.93
N GLU A 82 28.19 1.64 -23.25
CA GLU A 82 28.38 0.25 -23.68
C GLU A 82 27.06 -0.56 -23.66
N ARG A 83 26.07 -0.11 -22.91
CA ARG A 83 24.76 -0.78 -22.77
C ARG A 83 24.86 -2.28 -22.45
N GLU A 84 25.69 -2.60 -21.50
CA GLU A 84 25.91 -3.99 -21.07
C GLU A 84 24.68 -4.55 -20.37
N GLU A 85 24.41 -5.85 -20.56
CA GLU A 85 23.45 -6.60 -19.76
C GLU A 85 24.09 -6.93 -18.42
N ILE A 86 23.40 -6.54 -17.32
CA ILE A 86 23.83 -6.80 -15.96
C ILE A 86 22.81 -7.73 -15.31
N TYR A 87 23.27 -8.93 -14.93
CA TYR A 87 22.44 -9.92 -14.25
C TYR A 87 22.39 -9.64 -12.75
N TYR A 88 21.24 -9.92 -12.14
CA TYR A 88 21.10 -9.79 -10.70
C TYR A 88 21.86 -10.90 -9.97
N GLU A 89 22.55 -10.52 -8.91
CA GLU A 89 23.25 -11.49 -8.03
C GLU A 89 22.28 -12.13 -7.04
N HIS A 90 21.20 -11.44 -6.68
CA HIS A 90 20.16 -11.91 -5.77
C HIS A 90 19.04 -12.61 -6.55
N PHE A 91 19.10 -13.96 -6.65
CA PHE A 91 18.17 -14.76 -7.47
C PHE A 91 17.71 -16.06 -6.81
N GLN A 92 18.14 -16.35 -5.58
CA GLN A 92 17.88 -17.65 -4.93
C GLN A 92 16.39 -17.91 -4.64
N GLU A 93 15.61 -16.85 -4.40
CA GLU A 93 14.16 -16.93 -4.14
C GLU A 93 13.30 -16.79 -5.40
N GLY A 94 13.90 -16.76 -6.59
CA GLY A 94 13.24 -16.67 -7.87
C GLY A 94 13.64 -15.43 -8.68
N GLU A 95 13.30 -15.42 -9.97
CA GLU A 95 13.64 -14.35 -10.91
C GLU A 95 12.93 -13.02 -10.60
N ASP A 96 11.84 -13.05 -9.84
CA ASP A 96 11.04 -11.91 -9.44
C ASP A 96 11.53 -11.25 -8.13
N ASP A 97 12.51 -11.87 -7.43
CA ASP A 97 12.87 -11.42 -6.09
C ASP A 97 13.62 -10.09 -6.10
N MET A 98 14.78 -10.02 -6.77
CA MET A 98 15.51 -8.76 -6.86
C MET A 98 14.71 -7.65 -7.56
N PRO A 99 13.99 -7.90 -8.66
CA PRO A 99 13.06 -6.92 -9.22
C PRO A 99 12.01 -6.41 -8.22
N ALA A 100 11.46 -7.27 -7.37
CA ALA A 100 10.51 -6.85 -6.34
C ALA A 100 11.15 -5.91 -5.31
N HIS A 101 12.39 -6.17 -4.89
CA HIS A 101 13.14 -5.26 -4.01
C HIS A 101 13.38 -3.90 -4.68
N ILE A 102 13.76 -3.88 -5.96
CA ILE A 102 13.96 -2.62 -6.71
C ILE A 102 12.64 -1.85 -6.84
N LYS A 103 11.55 -2.51 -7.24
CA LYS A 103 10.22 -1.89 -7.33
C LYS A 103 9.81 -1.28 -6.00
N THR A 104 10.05 -2.00 -4.89
CA THR A 104 9.76 -1.51 -3.54
C THR A 104 10.61 -0.30 -3.16
N ALA A 105 11.88 -0.27 -3.55
CA ALA A 105 12.78 0.87 -3.31
C ALA A 105 12.41 2.12 -4.15
N LEU A 106 11.80 1.93 -5.33
CA LEU A 106 11.34 3.00 -6.22
C LEU A 106 9.94 3.53 -5.89
N THR A 107 9.21 2.83 -5.01
CA THR A 107 7.82 3.15 -4.64
C THR A 107 7.69 3.38 -3.14
N ASN A 108 6.50 3.72 -2.65
CA ASN A 108 6.32 4.04 -1.25
C ASN A 108 6.06 2.78 -0.41
N THR A 109 6.78 2.62 0.68
CA THR A 109 6.52 1.57 1.68
C THR A 109 5.69 2.07 2.86
N ASN A 110 5.43 3.37 2.92
CA ASN A 110 4.60 4.00 3.94
C ASN A 110 3.68 5.06 3.34
N LEU A 111 2.58 5.33 4.03
CA LEU A 111 1.66 6.42 3.72
C LEU A 111 1.22 7.07 5.03
N SER A 112 1.09 8.40 5.01
CA SER A 112 0.47 9.16 6.09
C SER A 112 -0.73 9.90 5.54
N LEU A 113 -1.89 9.70 6.14
CA LEU A 113 -3.18 10.15 5.67
C LEU A 113 -3.93 10.84 6.80
N SER A 114 -4.67 11.88 6.47
CA SER A 114 -5.65 12.45 7.39
C SER A 114 -6.96 11.67 7.30
N PHE A 115 -7.67 11.60 8.41
CA PHE A 115 -9.05 11.13 8.45
C PHE A 115 -9.92 12.06 9.29
N GLN A 116 -11.20 12.13 8.95
CA GLN A 116 -12.20 12.93 9.65
C GLN A 116 -13.55 12.22 9.63
N LYS A 117 -14.32 12.36 10.71
CA LYS A 117 -15.61 11.67 10.90
C LYS A 117 -15.50 10.15 10.72
N GLY A 118 -14.36 9.59 11.15
CA GLY A 118 -14.08 8.16 11.07
C GLY A 118 -13.81 7.64 9.65
N ARG A 119 -13.44 8.51 8.71
CA ARG A 119 -13.14 8.15 7.30
C ARG A 119 -11.87 8.84 6.81
N LEU A 120 -11.11 8.13 5.98
CA LEU A 120 -9.95 8.68 5.29
C LEU A 120 -10.38 9.85 4.39
N ILE A 121 -9.56 10.89 4.36
CA ILE A 121 -9.71 12.02 3.44
C ILE A 121 -8.98 11.65 2.15
N LEU A 122 -9.76 11.26 1.14
CA LEU A 122 -9.29 10.90 -0.20
C LEU A 122 -10.06 11.72 -1.23
N GLY A 123 -9.43 11.99 -2.37
CA GLY A 123 -10.11 12.53 -3.54
C GLY A 123 -11.09 11.52 -4.13
N THR A 124 -12.05 12.00 -4.93
CA THR A 124 -13.13 11.19 -5.53
C THR A 124 -12.61 9.97 -6.30
N TRP A 125 -11.49 10.11 -6.97
CA TRP A 125 -10.89 9.09 -7.81
C TRP A 125 -9.72 8.34 -7.14
N GLN A 126 -9.51 8.54 -5.82
CA GLN A 126 -8.39 7.94 -5.10
C GLN A 126 -8.80 6.70 -4.34
N ALA A 127 -7.98 5.66 -4.45
CA ALA A 127 -7.97 4.52 -3.55
C ALA A 127 -6.55 4.23 -3.05
N ILE A 128 -6.47 3.49 -1.97
CA ILE A 128 -5.22 3.03 -1.38
C ILE A 128 -5.00 1.58 -1.81
N TYR A 129 -3.88 1.35 -2.44
CA TYR A 129 -3.51 0.03 -2.94
C TYR A 129 -2.31 -0.53 -2.21
N LEU A 130 -2.39 -1.80 -1.85
CA LEU A 130 -1.24 -2.66 -1.62
C LEU A 130 -0.77 -3.16 -2.99
N TRP A 131 0.47 -2.85 -3.36
CA TRP A 131 1.06 -3.24 -4.64
C TRP A 131 2.04 -4.38 -4.42
N GLU A 132 1.64 -5.58 -4.85
CA GLU A 132 2.45 -6.79 -4.79
C GLU A 132 3.44 -6.84 -5.95
N HIS A 133 4.69 -7.19 -5.65
CA HIS A 133 5.75 -7.27 -6.66
C HIS A 133 6.27 -8.69 -6.89
N ARG A 134 5.78 -9.70 -6.13
CA ARG A 134 6.13 -11.12 -6.30
C ARG A 134 5.08 -11.84 -7.14
N PHE A 135 5.50 -12.87 -7.89
CA PHE A 135 4.61 -13.67 -8.75
C PHE A 135 3.62 -14.51 -7.97
N SER A 136 4.04 -15.02 -6.82
CA SER A 136 3.22 -15.93 -6.03
C SER A 136 2.32 -15.19 -5.03
N THR A 137 1.23 -15.86 -4.64
CA THR A 137 0.38 -15.45 -3.50
C THR A 137 1.22 -15.23 -2.26
N LYS A 138 1.05 -14.10 -1.61
CA LYS A 138 1.75 -13.73 -0.39
C LYS A 138 0.78 -13.27 0.70
N LYS A 139 1.15 -13.52 1.95
CA LYS A 139 0.53 -12.85 3.09
C LYS A 139 1.34 -11.61 3.42
N ARG A 140 0.72 -10.43 3.34
CA ARG A 140 1.35 -9.14 3.59
C ARG A 140 0.81 -8.50 4.86
N SER A 141 1.73 -8.05 5.70
CA SER A 141 1.43 -7.37 6.97
C SER A 141 1.70 -5.88 6.81
N ILE A 142 0.70 -5.07 7.17
CA ILE A 142 0.78 -3.62 7.20
C ILE A 142 0.67 -3.17 8.66
N SER A 143 1.69 -2.49 9.16
CA SER A 143 1.60 -1.78 10.43
C SER A 143 0.68 -0.57 10.27
N VAL A 144 -0.22 -0.36 11.20
CA VAL A 144 -1.10 0.81 11.24
C VAL A 144 -0.92 1.54 12.56
N HIS A 145 -0.86 2.86 12.49
CA HIS A 145 -0.76 3.73 13.64
C HIS A 145 -1.76 4.88 13.48
N ILE A 146 -2.72 4.97 14.40
CA ILE A 146 -3.64 6.11 14.51
C ILE A 146 -3.19 7.01 15.62
N ILE A 147 -3.15 8.31 15.33
CA ILE A 147 -3.01 9.39 16.32
C ILE A 147 -4.15 10.35 16.08
N GLY A 148 -4.98 10.60 17.09
CA GLY A 148 -6.13 11.48 16.90
C GLY A 148 -7.01 11.64 18.12
N GLU A 149 -8.24 12.08 17.84
CA GLU A 149 -9.28 12.29 18.84
C GLU A 149 -10.38 11.26 18.69
N LYS A 150 -10.85 10.73 19.81
CA LYS A 150 -11.99 9.82 19.86
C LYS A 150 -13.29 10.54 19.56
N LYS A 151 -14.27 9.78 19.09
CA LYS A 151 -15.65 10.27 19.00
C LYS A 151 -16.14 10.68 20.39
N SER A 152 -16.74 11.86 20.47
CA SER A 152 -17.35 12.36 21.69
C SER A 152 -18.52 11.45 22.12
N SER A 153 -18.57 11.04 23.38
CA SER A 153 -19.65 10.22 23.97
C SER A 153 -21.02 10.91 23.98
N ILE A 154 -21.09 12.19 23.63
CA ILE A 154 -22.32 13.00 23.65
C ILE A 154 -23.33 12.61 22.54
N TYR A 155 -22.88 11.92 21.49
CA TYR A 155 -23.76 11.57 20.36
C TYR A 155 -24.65 10.33 20.59
N ASN A 156 -24.39 9.51 21.61
CA ASN A 156 -25.15 8.28 21.84
C ASN A 156 -26.46 8.45 22.64
N SER A 157 -26.77 9.65 23.15
CA SER A 157 -27.98 9.90 23.94
C SER A 157 -29.19 10.41 23.15
N LYS A 158 -29.09 10.59 21.84
CA LYS A 158 -30.21 11.11 21.01
C LYS A 158 -30.84 10.10 20.04
N GLN A 159 -30.47 8.82 20.10
CA GLN A 159 -31.14 7.77 19.30
C GLN A 159 -31.98 6.80 20.16
N SER A 160 -32.26 7.15 21.42
CA SER A 160 -33.12 6.35 22.31
C SER A 160 -34.30 7.20 22.84
N GLN A 161 -35.01 7.86 21.94
CA GLN A 161 -36.34 8.39 22.22
C GLN A 161 -37.23 8.23 20.99
#